data_8fdedede7eefdc54fc69751164306b78
#
_entry.id   8fdedede7eefdc54fc69751164306b78
#
_cell.length_a   1.000
_cell.length_b   1.000
_cell.length_c   1.000
_cell.angle_alpha   90.00
_cell.angle_beta   90.00
_cell.angle_gamma   90.00
#
_symmetry.space_group_name_H-M   'P 1'
#
loop_
_entity.id
_entity.type
_entity.pdbx_description
1 polymer ?
#
loop_
_entity_poly.entity_id
_entity_poly.type
_entity_poly.pdbx_seq_one_letter_code
_entity_poly.pdbx_strand_id
1 'polypeptide(L)'
;MKRITILLILFFNSVFSQDYYFEKYNPFNEEIKSPEQFLGYPIGDMHTRHDLIVSYLEYLSEVSNRAQIYYYGKTYEGRKLVILAVSTPDKILDIENIRDTHLSYIHTDHPNYKNKLKPKDFPVVVNLAYNVHGNEPSSSEAALLTAYTLVSSNSDEINKYLNGSIVLIDPTINPDGRDRHTHWANTYKGTPLVDDPQDAEHNEYWPG
;
A
#
# COMPACT_ATOMS: atom_id res chain seq x y z
N MET A 1 -49.83 6.01 -40.08
CA MET A 1 -48.99 5.10 -39.25
C MET A 1 -47.92 5.93 -38.58
N LYS A 2 -48.02 6.15 -37.27
CA LYS A 2 -47.00 6.89 -36.46
C LYS A 2 -45.89 5.92 -36.11
N ARG A 3 -44.66 6.18 -36.56
CA ARG A 3 -43.46 5.42 -36.12
C ARG A 3 -43.09 5.90 -34.75
N ILE A 4 -43.16 5.01 -33.75
CA ILE A 4 -42.66 5.24 -32.40
C ILE A 4 -41.17 4.86 -32.41
N THR A 5 -40.29 5.85 -32.33
CA THR A 5 -38.86 5.61 -32.15
C THR A 5 -38.64 5.41 -30.67
N ILE A 6 -38.34 4.18 -30.23
CA ILE A 6 -37.93 3.87 -28.84
C ILE A 6 -36.45 4.21 -28.72
N LEU A 7 -36.16 5.27 -27.96
CA LEU A 7 -34.80 5.66 -27.57
C LEU A 7 -34.37 4.76 -26.40
N LEU A 8 -33.52 3.78 -26.68
CA LEU A 8 -32.92 2.93 -25.63
C LEU A 8 -31.81 3.73 -24.99
N ILE A 9 -32.03 4.30 -23.78
CA ILE A 9 -31.00 4.93 -22.98
C ILE A 9 -30.31 3.80 -22.23
N LEU A 10 -29.15 3.37 -22.70
CA LEU A 10 -28.24 2.51 -21.99
C LEU A 10 -27.57 3.33 -20.88
N PHE A 11 -28.02 3.18 -19.66
CA PHE A 11 -27.28 3.63 -18.49
C PHE A 11 -26.04 2.73 -18.32
N PHE A 12 -24.89 3.19 -18.77
CA PHE A 12 -23.63 2.62 -18.37
C PHE A 12 -23.38 3.02 -16.89
N ASN A 13 -23.75 2.15 -15.98
CA ASN A 13 -23.22 2.19 -14.63
C ASN A 13 -21.77 1.71 -14.74
N SER A 14 -20.82 2.64 -14.78
CA SER A 14 -19.41 2.32 -14.59
C SER A 14 -19.24 1.94 -13.12
N VAL A 15 -19.41 0.67 -12.81
CA VAL A 15 -19.03 0.13 -11.52
C VAL A 15 -17.49 0.07 -11.54
N PHE A 16 -16.86 1.03 -10.91
CA PHE A 16 -15.42 0.95 -10.67
C PHE A 16 -15.19 -0.26 -9.74
N SER A 17 -14.40 -1.22 -10.18
CA SER A 17 -14.15 -2.46 -9.44
C SER A 17 -13.56 -2.21 -8.05
N GLN A 18 -12.95 -1.06 -7.84
CA GLN A 18 -12.42 -0.62 -6.55
C GLN A 18 -13.53 -0.37 -5.53
N ASP A 19 -14.67 0.22 -5.92
CA ASP A 19 -15.80 0.50 -5.02
C ASP A 19 -16.32 -0.77 -4.37
N TYR A 20 -16.34 -1.88 -5.12
CA TYR A 20 -16.76 -3.18 -4.61
C TYR A 20 -15.92 -3.66 -3.40
N TYR A 21 -14.59 -3.47 -3.42
CA TYR A 21 -13.72 -3.91 -2.34
C TYR A 21 -13.74 -2.98 -1.13
N PHE A 22 -14.01 -1.69 -1.34
CA PHE A 22 -13.94 -0.68 -0.29
C PHE A 22 -15.29 -0.35 0.35
N GLU A 23 -16.41 -0.71 -0.29
CA GLU A 23 -17.75 -0.39 0.21
C GLU A 23 -17.96 -0.80 1.68
N LYS A 24 -17.50 -1.99 2.06
CA LYS A 24 -17.63 -2.51 3.42
C LYS A 24 -16.78 -1.78 4.47
N TYR A 25 -15.77 -1.01 4.04
CA TYR A 25 -14.89 -0.25 4.93
C TYR A 25 -15.30 1.23 5.09
N ASN A 26 -16.46 1.61 4.54
CA ASN A 26 -17.02 2.93 4.78
C ASN A 26 -17.47 3.09 6.25
N PRO A 27 -17.48 4.36 6.78
CA PRO A 27 -17.06 5.58 6.09
C PRO A 27 -15.54 5.79 6.13
N PHE A 28 -15.01 6.40 5.08
CA PHE A 28 -13.63 6.88 5.04
C PHE A 28 -13.56 8.33 5.53
N ASN A 29 -12.40 8.76 6.02
CA ASN A 29 -12.12 10.16 6.33
C ASN A 29 -11.85 10.92 5.03
N GLU A 30 -12.77 11.83 4.66
CA GLU A 30 -12.71 12.59 3.41
C GLU A 30 -11.56 13.63 3.37
N GLU A 31 -10.95 13.96 4.51
CA GLU A 31 -9.79 14.84 4.57
C GLU A 31 -8.49 14.14 4.13
N ILE A 32 -8.48 12.81 4.11
CA ILE A 32 -7.33 12.00 3.68
C ILE A 32 -7.54 11.60 2.22
N LYS A 33 -6.67 12.11 1.34
CA LYS A 33 -6.73 11.78 -0.09
C LYS A 33 -6.54 10.28 -0.32
N SER A 34 -7.40 9.71 -1.17
CA SER A 34 -7.18 8.36 -1.70
C SER A 34 -5.89 8.31 -2.55
N PRO A 35 -5.34 7.12 -2.83
CA PRO A 35 -4.21 7.00 -3.74
C PRO A 35 -4.46 7.67 -5.10
N GLU A 36 -5.65 7.49 -5.68
CA GLU A 36 -6.04 8.12 -6.94
C GLU A 36 -6.03 9.65 -6.85
N GLN A 37 -6.59 10.22 -5.79
CA GLN A 37 -6.62 11.67 -5.58
C GLN A 37 -5.22 12.27 -5.36
N PHE A 38 -4.32 11.50 -4.76
CA PHE A 38 -2.93 11.91 -4.53
C PHE A 38 -2.08 11.79 -5.78
N LEU A 39 -2.17 10.66 -6.48
CA LEU A 39 -1.37 10.34 -7.67
C LEU A 39 -1.86 11.05 -8.93
N GLY A 40 -3.15 11.41 -9.00
CA GLY A 40 -3.78 12.03 -10.16
C GLY A 40 -4.16 11.05 -11.28
N TYR A 41 -4.14 9.76 -11.01
CA TYR A 41 -4.61 8.70 -11.90
C TYR A 41 -5.17 7.52 -11.09
N PRO A 42 -6.13 6.75 -11.65
CA PRO A 42 -6.67 5.55 -11.01
C PRO A 42 -5.59 4.48 -10.80
N ILE A 43 -5.67 3.78 -9.67
CA ILE A 43 -4.81 2.61 -9.43
C ILE A 43 -5.09 1.54 -10.49
N GLY A 44 -4.04 1.08 -11.16
CA GLY A 44 -4.09 0.13 -12.27
C GLY A 44 -3.98 0.76 -13.65
N ASP A 45 -4.15 2.07 -13.77
CA ASP A 45 -3.95 2.78 -15.05
C ASP A 45 -2.48 2.91 -15.43
N MET A 46 -1.62 3.01 -14.43
CA MET A 46 -0.17 3.06 -14.59
C MET A 46 0.49 2.20 -13.50
N HIS A 47 1.69 1.74 -13.77
CA HIS A 47 2.53 1.14 -12.73
C HIS A 47 3.16 2.27 -11.91
N THR A 48 2.78 2.38 -10.63
CA THR A 48 3.26 3.45 -9.75
C THR A 48 4.74 3.26 -9.42
N ARG A 49 5.54 4.30 -9.66
CA ARG A 49 6.97 4.30 -9.36
C ARG A 49 7.21 4.35 -7.85
N HIS A 50 8.36 3.83 -7.44
CA HIS A 50 8.70 3.74 -6.02
C HIS A 50 8.73 5.09 -5.30
N ASP A 51 9.23 6.15 -5.95
CA ASP A 51 9.25 7.49 -5.37
C ASP A 51 7.85 8.04 -5.06
N LEU A 52 6.86 7.76 -5.91
CA LEU A 52 5.46 8.14 -5.69
C LEU A 52 4.81 7.30 -4.59
N ILE A 53 5.15 6.01 -4.52
CA ILE A 53 4.71 5.12 -3.43
C ILE A 53 5.19 5.67 -2.09
N VAL A 54 6.48 5.98 -1.97
CA VAL A 54 7.06 6.57 -0.76
C VAL A 54 6.39 7.88 -0.40
N SER A 55 6.23 8.78 -1.38
CA SER A 55 5.60 10.09 -1.16
C SER A 55 4.16 9.97 -0.65
N TYR A 56 3.41 8.98 -1.12
CA TYR A 56 2.06 8.74 -0.60
C TYR A 56 2.07 8.24 0.84
N LEU A 57 2.98 7.35 1.21
CA LEU A 57 3.10 6.89 2.60
C LEU A 57 3.61 8.00 3.54
N GLU A 58 4.53 8.85 3.07
CA GLU A 58 4.95 10.07 3.78
C GLU A 58 3.73 10.97 4.04
N TYR A 59 2.92 11.22 3.00
CA TYR A 59 1.67 11.98 3.13
C TYR A 59 0.71 11.37 4.17
N LEU A 60 0.44 10.06 4.13
CA LEU A 60 -0.43 9.41 5.11
C LEU A 60 0.07 9.57 6.55
N SER A 61 1.39 9.49 6.75
CA SER A 61 2.02 9.70 8.06
C SER A 61 1.93 11.16 8.54
N GLU A 62 1.91 12.13 7.63
CA GLU A 62 1.79 13.54 7.95
C GLU A 62 0.36 13.96 8.32
N VAL A 63 -0.64 13.39 7.64
CA VAL A 63 -2.04 13.82 7.80
C VAL A 63 -2.84 12.99 8.81
N SER A 64 -2.28 11.88 9.32
CA SER A 64 -3.00 10.98 10.23
C SER A 64 -2.17 10.60 11.45
N ASN A 65 -2.78 10.68 12.62
CA ASN A 65 -2.20 10.17 13.86
C ASN A 65 -2.29 8.64 14.03
N ARG A 66 -2.87 7.93 13.04
CA ARG A 66 -2.90 6.45 12.96
C ARG A 66 -1.68 5.87 12.29
N ALA A 67 -0.81 6.70 11.72
CA ALA A 67 0.30 6.24 10.88
C ALA A 67 1.62 6.92 11.26
N GLN A 68 2.71 6.16 11.20
CA GLN A 68 4.08 6.66 11.34
C GLN A 68 5.00 5.98 10.34
N ILE A 69 5.76 6.76 9.57
CA ILE A 69 6.73 6.23 8.61
C ILE A 69 8.10 6.05 9.24
N TYR A 70 8.76 4.95 8.89
CA TYR A 70 10.13 4.62 9.27
C TYR A 70 10.98 4.40 8.03
N TYR A 71 12.23 4.85 8.08
CA TYR A 71 13.24 4.61 7.06
C TYR A 71 14.27 3.64 7.61
N TYR A 72 14.41 2.46 7.00
CA TYR A 72 15.30 1.43 7.51
C TYR A 72 16.54 1.19 6.66
N GLY A 73 16.68 1.94 5.55
CA GLY A 73 17.87 1.89 4.71
C GLY A 73 17.67 2.45 3.31
N LYS A 74 18.58 2.07 2.44
CA LYS A 74 18.55 2.36 1.01
C LYS A 74 18.96 1.12 0.23
N THR A 75 18.45 1.01 -0.99
CA THR A 75 18.87 0.00 -1.96
C THR A 75 20.27 0.29 -2.52
N TYR A 76 20.80 -0.62 -3.34
CA TYR A 76 22.04 -0.39 -4.08
C TYR A 76 21.98 0.81 -5.03
N GLU A 77 20.82 1.12 -5.60
CA GLU A 77 20.59 2.29 -6.44
C GLU A 77 20.18 3.55 -5.64
N GLY A 78 20.24 3.48 -4.30
CA GLY A 78 20.04 4.62 -3.42
C GLY A 78 18.57 4.94 -3.09
N ARG A 79 17.60 4.10 -3.49
CA ARG A 79 16.18 4.28 -3.18
C ARG A 79 15.91 4.05 -1.71
N LYS A 80 14.99 4.83 -1.13
CA LYS A 80 14.59 4.71 0.27
C LYS A 80 13.90 3.35 0.51
N LEU A 81 14.24 2.70 1.61
CA LEU A 81 13.50 1.55 2.14
C LEU A 81 12.65 2.06 3.31
N VAL A 82 11.34 1.85 3.23
CA VAL A 82 10.39 2.46 4.17
C VAL A 82 9.39 1.43 4.70
N ILE A 83 8.96 1.63 5.94
CA ILE A 83 7.83 0.92 6.55
C ILE A 83 6.85 1.96 7.08
N LEU A 84 5.57 1.82 6.77
CA LEU A 84 4.49 2.55 7.41
C LEU A 84 3.92 1.68 8.53
N ALA A 85 4.06 2.14 9.79
CA ALA A 85 3.37 1.53 10.91
C ALA A 85 1.98 2.15 11.03
N VAL A 86 0.95 1.31 11.14
CA VAL A 86 -0.46 1.75 11.26
C VAL A 86 -1.09 1.06 12.46
N SER A 87 -1.74 1.86 13.34
CA SER A 87 -2.49 1.37 14.49
C SER A 87 -3.45 2.45 15.01
N THR A 88 -3.99 2.26 16.21
CA THR A 88 -4.71 3.34 16.92
C THR A 88 -3.73 4.45 17.33
N PRO A 89 -4.21 5.72 17.46
CA PRO A 89 -3.33 6.85 17.78
C PRO A 89 -2.51 6.68 19.07
N ASP A 90 -3.10 6.08 20.10
CA ASP A 90 -2.42 5.79 21.35
C ASP A 90 -1.24 4.82 21.19
N LYS A 91 -1.41 3.77 20.37
CA LYS A 91 -0.34 2.83 20.07
C LYS A 91 0.74 3.41 19.18
N ILE A 92 0.37 4.25 18.21
CA ILE A 92 1.37 4.94 17.38
C ILE A 92 2.21 5.89 18.26
N LEU A 93 1.59 6.61 19.18
CA LEU A 93 2.30 7.48 20.10
C LEU A 93 3.26 6.70 21.05
N ASP A 94 2.90 5.48 21.44
CA ASP A 94 3.66 4.64 22.37
C ASP A 94 4.46 3.53 21.66
N ILE A 95 4.60 3.59 20.34
CA ILE A 95 5.11 2.47 19.52
C ILE A 95 6.53 2.03 19.90
N GLU A 96 7.39 2.97 20.31
CA GLU A 96 8.76 2.67 20.73
C GLU A 96 8.79 1.88 22.07
N ASN A 97 7.93 2.23 23.03
CA ASN A 97 7.80 1.48 24.29
C ASN A 97 7.20 0.09 24.03
N ILE A 98 6.22 -0.01 23.14
CA ILE A 98 5.65 -1.30 22.72
C ILE A 98 6.74 -2.18 22.11
N ARG A 99 7.56 -1.62 21.21
CA ARG A 99 8.69 -2.32 20.60
C ARG A 99 9.69 -2.79 21.63
N ASP A 100 10.15 -1.90 22.53
CA ASP A 100 11.13 -2.22 23.56
C ASP A 100 10.60 -3.31 24.51
N THR A 101 9.35 -3.20 24.91
CA THR A 101 8.69 -4.21 25.71
C THR A 101 8.64 -5.56 24.99
N HIS A 102 8.29 -5.59 23.71
CA HIS A 102 8.29 -6.81 22.89
C HIS A 102 9.69 -7.43 22.83
N LEU A 103 10.71 -6.62 22.55
CA LEU A 103 12.11 -7.06 22.51
C LEU A 103 12.58 -7.64 23.85
N SER A 104 12.11 -7.10 24.97
CA SER A 104 12.45 -7.61 26.31
C SER A 104 11.99 -9.05 26.55
N TYR A 105 11.07 -9.57 25.76
CA TYR A 105 10.60 -10.97 25.86
C TYR A 105 11.26 -11.92 24.88
N ILE A 106 11.75 -11.42 23.76
CA ILE A 106 12.30 -12.26 22.69
C ILE A 106 13.82 -12.22 22.61
N HIS A 107 14.46 -11.15 23.06
CA HIS A 107 15.92 -11.02 23.04
C HIS A 107 16.52 -11.30 24.40
N THR A 108 17.29 -12.38 24.51
CA THR A 108 17.97 -12.79 25.75
C THR A 108 18.97 -11.77 26.25
N ASP A 109 19.57 -11.00 25.36
CA ASP A 109 20.55 -9.96 25.67
C ASP A 109 19.91 -8.59 26.01
N HIS A 110 18.58 -8.50 25.98
CA HIS A 110 17.89 -7.27 26.36
C HIS A 110 18.06 -6.99 27.87
N PRO A 111 18.39 -5.74 28.28
CA PRO A 111 18.64 -5.42 29.71
C PRO A 111 17.47 -5.80 30.63
N ASN A 112 16.26 -5.74 30.12
CA ASN A 112 15.01 -6.06 30.83
C ASN A 112 14.43 -7.41 30.41
N TYR A 113 15.27 -8.38 29.99
CA TYR A 113 14.79 -9.66 29.49
C TYR A 113 13.85 -10.38 30.48
N LYS A 114 12.72 -10.82 29.97
CA LYS A 114 11.68 -11.57 30.68
C LYS A 114 11.49 -12.93 30.02
N ASN A 115 11.71 -13.99 30.76
CA ASN A 115 11.72 -15.36 30.25
C ASN A 115 10.32 -15.96 29.97
N LYS A 116 9.23 -15.17 30.10
CA LYS A 116 7.85 -15.63 29.86
C LYS A 116 7.05 -14.55 29.15
N LEU A 117 6.75 -14.81 27.89
CA LEU A 117 5.82 -14.01 27.11
C LEU A 117 4.39 -14.13 27.65
N LYS A 118 3.73 -13.00 27.82
CA LYS A 118 2.30 -12.93 28.12
C LYS A 118 1.58 -12.31 26.90
N PRO A 119 1.09 -13.12 25.96
CA PRO A 119 0.54 -12.60 24.69
C PRO A 119 -0.53 -11.53 24.86
N LYS A 120 -1.31 -11.58 25.95
CA LYS A 120 -2.36 -10.59 26.24
C LYS A 120 -1.83 -9.18 26.55
N ASP A 121 -0.54 -9.06 26.85
CA ASP A 121 0.09 -7.79 27.22
C ASP A 121 0.58 -7.01 25.98
N PHE A 122 0.41 -7.56 24.76
CA PHE A 122 0.91 -6.97 23.52
C PHE A 122 -0.16 -6.92 22.43
N PRO A 123 -0.14 -5.88 21.59
CA PRO A 123 -0.81 -5.95 20.30
C PRO A 123 -0.13 -6.98 19.40
N VAL A 124 -0.88 -7.57 18.50
CA VAL A 124 -0.33 -8.42 17.43
C VAL A 124 0.43 -7.51 16.46
N VAL A 125 1.68 -7.84 16.16
CA VAL A 125 2.44 -7.15 15.11
C VAL A 125 2.29 -7.94 13.80
N VAL A 126 1.70 -7.30 12.80
CA VAL A 126 1.47 -7.88 11.47
C VAL A 126 2.39 -7.17 10.49
N ASN A 127 3.27 -7.93 9.82
CA ASN A 127 4.12 -7.40 8.77
C ASN A 127 3.54 -7.75 7.39
N LEU A 128 3.16 -6.74 6.62
CA LEU A 128 2.69 -6.84 5.25
C LEU A 128 3.79 -6.36 4.31
N ALA A 129 4.50 -7.31 3.74
CA ALA A 129 5.64 -7.07 2.87
C ALA A 129 5.25 -7.31 1.42
N TYR A 130 5.32 -6.27 0.59
CA TYR A 130 4.87 -6.27 -0.79
C TYR A 130 6.04 -6.19 -1.77
N ASN A 131 5.80 -6.62 -3.01
CA ASN A 131 6.66 -6.41 -4.17
C ASN A 131 8.11 -6.91 -3.98
N VAL A 132 8.24 -8.18 -3.60
CA VAL A 132 9.53 -8.89 -3.54
C VAL A 132 10.15 -8.97 -4.94
N HIS A 133 9.32 -9.26 -5.96
CA HIS A 133 9.72 -9.20 -7.35
C HIS A 133 9.14 -7.94 -8.00
N GLY A 134 10.00 -7.10 -8.55
CA GLY A 134 9.62 -5.78 -9.07
C GLY A 134 8.57 -5.81 -10.18
N ASN A 135 8.56 -6.89 -10.98
CA ASN A 135 7.62 -7.13 -12.07
C ASN A 135 6.31 -7.82 -11.66
N GLU A 136 6.00 -7.87 -10.38
CA GLU A 136 4.67 -8.23 -9.86
C GLU A 136 3.84 -6.94 -9.72
N PRO A 137 3.13 -6.52 -10.78
CA PRO A 137 2.69 -5.13 -10.90
C PRO A 137 1.63 -4.74 -9.87
N SER A 138 0.76 -5.66 -9.48
CA SER A 138 -0.34 -5.39 -8.54
C SER A 138 0.09 -5.24 -7.09
N SER A 139 1.29 -5.67 -6.74
CA SER A 139 1.71 -5.81 -5.34
C SER A 139 1.83 -4.45 -4.63
N SER A 140 2.62 -3.53 -5.16
CA SER A 140 2.75 -2.18 -4.56
C SER A 140 1.48 -1.33 -4.71
N GLU A 141 0.70 -1.54 -5.76
CA GLU A 141 -0.63 -0.91 -5.91
C GLU A 141 -1.57 -1.36 -4.79
N ALA A 142 -1.57 -2.65 -4.47
CA ALA A 142 -2.32 -3.18 -3.34
C ALA A 142 -1.82 -2.62 -1.99
N ALA A 143 -0.52 -2.38 -1.85
CA ALA A 143 0.04 -1.75 -0.64
C ALA A 143 -0.51 -0.33 -0.42
N LEU A 144 -0.62 0.49 -1.48
CA LEU A 144 -1.21 1.83 -1.42
C LEU A 144 -2.67 1.79 -0.95
N LEU A 145 -3.47 0.90 -1.54
CA LEU A 145 -4.88 0.72 -1.20
C LEU A 145 -5.05 0.19 0.24
N THR A 146 -4.19 -0.74 0.67
CA THR A 146 -4.19 -1.26 2.03
C THR A 146 -3.83 -0.16 3.04
N ALA A 147 -2.80 0.62 2.78
CA ALA A 147 -2.38 1.73 3.62
C ALA A 147 -3.51 2.77 3.77
N TYR A 148 -4.11 3.18 2.64
CA TYR A 148 -5.26 4.09 2.65
C TYR A 148 -6.40 3.56 3.50
N THR A 149 -6.80 2.30 3.28
CA THR A 149 -7.92 1.68 4.00
C THR A 149 -7.69 1.67 5.51
N LEU A 150 -6.51 1.23 5.95
CA LEU A 150 -6.20 1.14 7.38
C LEU A 150 -6.10 2.52 8.03
N VAL A 151 -5.58 3.52 7.32
CA VAL A 151 -5.37 4.87 7.86
C VAL A 151 -6.65 5.69 7.87
N SER A 152 -7.47 5.62 6.81
CA SER A 152 -8.59 6.54 6.60
C SER A 152 -9.97 5.96 6.93
N SER A 153 -10.14 4.62 6.94
CA SER A 153 -11.44 4.02 7.27
C SER A 153 -11.80 4.21 8.75
N ASN A 154 -13.06 4.60 8.98
CA ASN A 154 -13.66 4.70 10.30
C ASN A 154 -14.67 3.55 10.57
N SER A 155 -14.67 2.50 9.74
CA SER A 155 -15.54 1.34 9.93
C SER A 155 -15.21 0.59 11.23
N ASP A 156 -16.22 -0.05 11.81
CA ASP A 156 -16.04 -0.86 13.03
C ASP A 156 -15.05 -2.01 12.80
N GLU A 157 -15.02 -2.58 11.58
CA GLU A 157 -14.13 -3.68 11.23
C GLU A 157 -12.66 -3.24 11.29
N ILE A 158 -12.31 -2.11 10.65
CA ILE A 158 -10.94 -1.57 10.67
C ILE A 158 -10.56 -1.13 12.09
N ASN A 159 -11.45 -0.44 12.79
CA ASN A 159 -11.20 -0.03 14.17
C ASN A 159 -10.95 -1.25 15.08
N LYS A 160 -11.68 -2.35 14.89
CA LYS A 160 -11.46 -3.59 15.62
C LYS A 160 -10.07 -4.19 15.35
N TYR A 161 -9.62 -4.20 14.08
CA TYR A 161 -8.28 -4.69 13.73
C TYR A 161 -7.19 -3.83 14.37
N LEU A 162 -7.27 -2.51 14.23
CA LEU A 162 -6.27 -1.60 14.77
C LEU A 162 -6.23 -1.58 16.30
N ASN A 163 -7.38 -1.83 16.97
CA ASN A 163 -7.41 -1.98 18.42
C ASN A 163 -6.59 -3.17 18.93
N GLY A 164 -6.48 -4.24 18.15
CA GLY A 164 -5.75 -5.46 18.52
C GLY A 164 -4.34 -5.56 17.94
N SER A 165 -3.95 -4.67 17.02
CA SER A 165 -2.72 -4.86 16.25
C SER A 165 -1.96 -3.57 15.94
N ILE A 166 -0.69 -3.77 15.58
CA ILE A 166 0.14 -2.81 14.85
C ILE A 166 0.44 -3.46 13.50
N VAL A 167 0.07 -2.77 12.42
CA VAL A 167 0.34 -3.25 11.06
C VAL A 167 1.54 -2.49 10.50
N LEU A 168 2.57 -3.23 10.08
CA LEU A 168 3.76 -2.72 9.43
C LEU A 168 3.62 -2.98 7.93
N ILE A 169 3.56 -1.94 7.12
CA ILE A 169 3.44 -2.02 5.67
C ILE A 169 4.79 -1.67 5.05
N ASP A 170 5.48 -2.66 4.49
CA ASP A 170 6.60 -2.46 3.58
C ASP A 170 6.03 -2.48 2.15
N PRO A 171 5.89 -1.33 1.48
CA PRO A 171 5.15 -1.23 0.23
C PRO A 171 5.90 -1.82 -0.96
N THR A 172 7.22 -1.91 -0.84
CA THR A 172 8.09 -2.35 -1.94
C THR A 172 9.43 -2.82 -1.37
N ILE A 173 9.56 -4.12 -1.12
CA ILE A 173 10.81 -4.73 -0.61
C ILE A 173 11.95 -4.59 -1.65
N ASN A 174 11.59 -4.64 -2.95
CA ASN A 174 12.54 -4.53 -4.06
C ASN A 174 12.30 -3.27 -4.91
N PRO A 175 12.65 -2.07 -4.40
CA PRO A 175 12.42 -0.83 -5.13
C PRO A 175 13.18 -0.72 -6.47
N ASP A 176 14.38 -1.30 -6.56
CA ASP A 176 15.18 -1.26 -7.78
C ASP A 176 14.52 -2.09 -8.88
N GLY A 177 14.04 -3.29 -8.54
CA GLY A 177 13.26 -4.12 -9.46
C GLY A 177 11.93 -3.48 -9.84
N ARG A 178 11.26 -2.81 -8.89
CA ARG A 178 10.01 -2.10 -9.14
C ARG A 178 10.19 -0.98 -10.17
N ASP A 179 11.15 -0.10 -9.96
CA ASP A 179 11.36 1.03 -10.85
C ASP A 179 11.82 0.61 -12.24
N ARG A 180 12.65 -0.43 -12.34
CA ARG A 180 13.00 -1.00 -13.63
C ARG A 180 11.77 -1.48 -14.41
N HIS A 181 10.90 -2.26 -13.77
CA HIS A 181 9.66 -2.73 -14.38
C HIS A 181 8.73 -1.59 -14.74
N THR A 182 8.48 -0.66 -13.83
CA THR A 182 7.56 0.46 -14.07
C THR A 182 8.05 1.37 -15.19
N HIS A 183 9.36 1.60 -15.27
CA HIS A 183 9.93 2.40 -16.35
C HIS A 183 9.71 1.72 -17.70
N TRP A 184 10.00 0.43 -17.81
CA TRP A 184 9.77 -0.33 -19.03
C TRP A 184 8.29 -0.35 -19.40
N ALA A 185 7.41 -0.81 -18.52
CA ALA A 185 5.98 -0.98 -18.81
C ALA A 185 5.28 0.35 -19.16
N ASN A 186 5.56 1.43 -18.40
CA ASN A 186 4.94 2.72 -18.64
C ASN A 186 5.45 3.40 -19.93
N THR A 187 6.67 3.08 -20.39
CA THR A 187 7.23 3.62 -21.64
C THR A 187 6.40 3.20 -22.84
N TYR A 188 5.87 1.99 -22.84
CA TYR A 188 5.08 1.43 -23.96
C TYR A 188 3.57 1.70 -23.82
N LYS A 189 3.14 2.27 -22.70
CA LYS A 189 1.72 2.59 -22.50
C LYS A 189 1.24 3.60 -23.53
N GLY A 190 0.18 3.25 -24.26
CA GLY A 190 -0.44 4.12 -25.26
C GLY A 190 0.25 4.15 -26.61
N THR A 191 1.28 3.33 -26.83
CA THR A 191 1.83 3.09 -28.16
C THR A 191 0.98 2.06 -28.91
N PRO A 192 0.92 2.09 -30.25
CA PRO A 192 0.35 1.00 -31.03
C PRO A 192 1.10 -0.30 -30.73
N LEU A 193 0.36 -1.41 -30.61
CA LEU A 193 0.96 -2.73 -30.44
C LEU A 193 1.89 -3.06 -31.61
N VAL A 194 3.07 -3.59 -31.27
CA VAL A 194 4.05 -4.06 -32.24
C VAL A 194 3.92 -5.59 -32.38
N ASP A 195 3.77 -6.07 -33.61
CA ASP A 195 3.58 -7.52 -33.89
C ASP A 195 4.90 -8.32 -33.83
N ASP A 196 6.05 -7.66 -33.73
CA ASP A 196 7.35 -8.33 -33.65
C ASP A 196 7.60 -8.85 -32.22
N PRO A 197 7.63 -10.17 -31.99
CA PRO A 197 7.87 -10.74 -30.67
C PRO A 197 9.27 -10.46 -30.11
N GLN A 198 10.19 -9.95 -30.92
CA GLN A 198 11.53 -9.53 -30.48
C GLN A 198 11.60 -8.05 -30.10
N ASP A 199 10.52 -7.32 -30.27
CA ASP A 199 10.48 -5.91 -29.85
C ASP A 199 10.61 -5.78 -28.32
N ALA A 200 11.22 -4.68 -27.89
CA ALA A 200 11.41 -4.37 -26.48
C ALA A 200 10.10 -4.20 -25.71
N GLU A 201 8.99 -3.93 -26.41
CA GLU A 201 7.64 -3.90 -25.84
C GLU A 201 7.23 -5.24 -25.24
N HIS A 202 7.70 -6.37 -25.81
CA HIS A 202 7.37 -7.73 -25.36
C HIS A 202 8.43 -8.33 -24.45
N ASN A 203 9.57 -7.68 -24.33
CA ASN A 203 10.74 -8.23 -23.64
C ASN A 203 11.23 -7.28 -22.55
N GLU A 204 10.72 -7.46 -21.33
CA GLU A 204 11.29 -6.76 -20.18
C GLU A 204 12.77 -7.16 -20.02
N TYR A 205 13.64 -6.14 -19.93
CA TYR A 205 15.03 -6.36 -19.59
C TYR A 205 15.14 -6.84 -18.15
N TRP A 206 15.28 -8.16 -18.01
CA TRP A 206 15.44 -8.78 -16.71
C TRP A 206 16.89 -9.29 -16.57
N PRO A 207 17.71 -8.67 -15.73
CA PRO A 207 19.08 -9.13 -15.50
C PRO A 207 19.17 -10.29 -14.48
N GLY A 208 18.12 -11.04 -14.31
CA GLY A 208 18.09 -12.15 -13.37
C GLY A 208 17.72 -11.78 -11.94
#